data_d07563d1ddfeed24d26d11dd7d907beb
#
_entry.id   d07563d1ddfeed24d26d11dd7d907beb
#
_cell.length_a   1.000
_cell.length_b   1.000
_cell.length_c   1.000
_cell.angle_alpha   90.00
_cell.angle_beta   90.00
_cell.angle_gamma   90.00
#
_symmetry.space_group_name_H-M   'P 1'
#
loop_
_entity.id
_entity.type
_entity.pdbx_description
1 polymer ?
#
loop_
_entity_poly.entity_id
_entity_poly.type
_entity_poly.pdbx_seq_one_letter_code
_entity_poly.pdbx_strand_id
1 'polypeptide(L)'
;SCNSILRCPSISDGRLSYQFSSDGYIRRSVYAYDLISAHTQISTLHGVEQHDGFLNKTLAGAQKKITIISPWLSWQKVEQTGFLASMALARSRGIDITVVTDKNCNIAHVDDDKRQEKQHLLNDAVEKLNKMGIATKLVNRVHSKIVIEDEELLCVGSFNWFSAAREDKYQRYDTSLVYRGEGVKNEIKAIYGSLDQRQL
;
A
#
# COMPACT_ATOMS: atom_id res chain seq x y z
N SER A 1 26.31 -43.06 -23.40
CA SER A 1 26.62 -42.46 -22.12
C SER A 1 26.99 -40.99 -22.35
N CYS A 2 26.02 -40.09 -22.24
CA CYS A 2 26.28 -38.65 -22.22
C CYS A 2 26.12 -38.15 -20.81
N ASN A 3 27.25 -37.94 -20.15
CA ASN A 3 27.32 -37.15 -18.92
C ASN A 3 27.29 -35.65 -19.31
N SER A 4 26.10 -35.05 -19.34
CA SER A 4 25.99 -33.61 -19.40
C SER A 4 26.11 -33.05 -17.98
N ILE A 5 27.27 -32.52 -17.68
CA ILE A 5 27.54 -31.77 -16.44
C ILE A 5 26.65 -30.51 -16.47
N LEU A 6 25.65 -30.46 -15.61
CA LEU A 6 24.90 -29.24 -15.31
C LEU A 6 25.85 -28.26 -14.62
N ARG A 7 26.27 -27.23 -15.32
CA ARG A 7 26.95 -26.07 -14.68
C ARG A 7 25.89 -25.23 -14.00
N CYS A 8 26.05 -24.98 -12.69
CA CYS A 8 25.27 -24.00 -11.97
C CYS A 8 25.41 -22.62 -12.65
N PRO A 9 24.30 -21.89 -12.79
CA PRO A 9 24.39 -20.51 -13.28
C PRO A 9 25.25 -19.68 -12.32
N SER A 10 26.25 -18.99 -12.85
CA SER A 10 27.01 -18.03 -12.09
C SER A 10 26.16 -16.76 -11.95
N ILE A 11 25.97 -16.30 -10.74
CA ILE A 11 25.38 -15.00 -10.46
C ILE A 11 26.54 -14.00 -10.55
N SER A 12 26.64 -13.27 -11.65
CA SER A 12 27.42 -12.04 -11.74
C SER A 12 26.43 -10.90 -11.98
N ASP A 13 26.52 -9.86 -11.17
CA ASP A 13 25.78 -8.61 -11.31
C ASP A 13 24.24 -8.66 -11.10
N GLY A 14 23.74 -9.60 -10.27
CA GLY A 14 22.31 -9.66 -9.94
C GLY A 14 21.40 -10.03 -11.12
N ARG A 15 21.96 -10.50 -12.24
CA ARG A 15 21.19 -10.95 -13.41
C ARG A 15 21.12 -12.47 -13.46
N LEU A 16 19.90 -13.00 -13.57
CA LEU A 16 19.67 -14.42 -13.86
C LEU A 16 20.08 -14.73 -15.31
N SER A 17 21.07 -15.59 -15.52
CA SER A 17 21.34 -16.16 -16.82
C SER A 17 20.59 -17.48 -16.98
N TYR A 18 19.92 -17.66 -18.10
CA TYR A 18 19.24 -18.90 -18.47
C TYR A 18 20.12 -19.71 -19.43
N GLN A 19 20.31 -20.99 -19.14
CA GLN A 19 20.86 -21.93 -20.13
C GLN A 19 19.72 -22.77 -20.69
N PHE A 20 19.68 -22.86 -22.03
CA PHE A 20 18.76 -23.76 -22.72
C PHE A 20 19.38 -25.16 -22.77
N SER A 21 18.61 -26.18 -22.43
CA SER A 21 18.98 -27.56 -22.72
C SER A 21 18.82 -27.83 -24.21
N SER A 22 19.52 -28.84 -24.74
CA SER A 22 19.47 -29.23 -26.14
C SER A 22 18.08 -29.65 -26.64
N ASP A 23 17.13 -29.83 -25.75
CA ASP A 23 15.73 -30.19 -25.99
C ASP A 23 14.77 -28.97 -25.95
N GLY A 24 15.31 -27.76 -25.81
CA GLY A 24 14.53 -26.50 -25.88
C GLY A 24 13.72 -26.17 -24.64
N TYR A 25 13.84 -26.90 -23.56
CA TYR A 25 13.13 -26.61 -22.32
C TYR A 25 13.94 -25.70 -21.39
N ILE A 26 13.26 -24.66 -20.86
CA ILE A 26 13.82 -23.81 -19.81
C ILE A 26 13.67 -24.56 -18.48
N ARG A 27 14.76 -25.12 -17.97
CA ARG A 27 14.76 -25.65 -16.59
C ARG A 27 15.04 -24.48 -15.63
N ARG A 28 14.02 -24.05 -14.90
CA ARG A 28 14.21 -23.17 -13.75
C ARG A 28 15.09 -23.89 -12.72
N SER A 29 16.23 -23.32 -12.34
CA SER A 29 16.96 -23.84 -11.21
C SER A 29 16.16 -23.58 -9.93
N VAL A 30 15.89 -24.59 -9.17
CA VAL A 30 15.19 -24.52 -7.86
C VAL A 30 15.92 -23.56 -6.90
N TYR A 31 17.23 -23.44 -7.03
CA TYR A 31 18.07 -22.57 -6.21
C TYR A 31 17.83 -21.07 -6.37
N ALA A 32 17.39 -20.60 -7.54
CA ALA A 32 17.06 -19.19 -7.72
C ALA A 32 15.76 -18.82 -7.00
N TYR A 33 14.85 -19.76 -6.85
CA TYR A 33 13.62 -19.58 -6.10
C TYR A 33 13.87 -19.48 -4.59
N ASP A 34 14.77 -20.30 -4.06
CA ASP A 34 15.08 -20.33 -2.62
C ASP A 34 15.83 -19.06 -2.18
N LEU A 35 16.70 -18.51 -3.01
CA LEU A 35 17.41 -17.25 -2.72
C LEU A 35 16.47 -16.03 -2.78
N ILE A 36 15.51 -16.01 -3.72
CA ILE A 36 14.49 -14.96 -3.80
C ILE A 36 13.50 -15.12 -2.64
N SER A 37 13.13 -16.34 -2.28
CA SER A 37 12.18 -16.60 -1.19
C SER A 37 12.72 -16.28 0.20
N ALA A 38 14.04 -16.42 0.42
CA ALA A 38 14.66 -16.16 1.71
C ALA A 38 14.58 -14.68 2.17
N HIS A 39 14.40 -13.75 1.23
CA HIS A 39 14.31 -12.31 1.52
C HIS A 39 12.95 -11.69 1.19
N THR A 40 12.00 -12.48 0.73
CA THR A 40 10.67 -12.00 0.35
C THR A 40 9.63 -12.58 1.29
N GLN A 41 8.90 -11.70 1.97
CA GLN A 41 7.77 -12.06 2.83
C GLN A 41 6.48 -11.60 2.17
N ILE A 42 5.57 -12.54 1.97
CA ILE A 42 4.23 -12.28 1.46
C ILE A 42 3.23 -12.81 2.50
N SER A 43 2.28 -11.97 2.88
CA SER A 43 1.16 -12.34 3.73
C SER A 43 -0.12 -11.70 3.24
N THR A 44 -1.26 -12.18 3.72
CA THR A 44 -2.57 -11.63 3.39
C THR A 44 -3.26 -11.11 4.64
N LEU A 45 -4.08 -10.08 4.46
CA LEU A 45 -4.97 -9.54 5.46
C LEU A 45 -6.41 -9.81 5.04
N HIS A 46 -7.24 -10.16 5.98
CA HIS A 46 -8.65 -10.45 5.76
C HIS A 46 -9.54 -9.72 6.75
N GLY A 47 -10.60 -9.08 6.26
CA GLY A 47 -11.57 -8.39 7.09
C GLY A 47 -11.02 -7.17 7.83
N VAL A 48 -11.88 -6.51 8.56
CA VAL A 48 -11.62 -5.21 9.20
C VAL A 48 -10.55 -5.32 10.30
N GLU A 49 -10.66 -6.31 11.17
CA GLU A 49 -9.78 -6.46 12.34
C GLU A 49 -8.30 -6.60 11.94
N GLN A 50 -8.02 -7.46 10.95
CA GLN A 50 -6.65 -7.64 10.49
C GLN A 50 -6.09 -6.40 9.81
N HIS A 51 -6.91 -5.68 9.03
CA HIS A 51 -6.49 -4.44 8.38
C HIS A 51 -6.24 -3.32 9.40
N ASP A 52 -7.12 -3.14 10.35
CA ASP A 52 -6.97 -2.12 11.40
C ASP A 52 -5.75 -2.41 12.29
N GLY A 53 -5.56 -3.67 12.68
CA GLY A 53 -4.38 -4.14 13.43
C GLY A 53 -3.08 -3.94 12.64
N PHE A 54 -3.09 -4.25 11.35
CA PHE A 54 -1.95 -4.05 10.46
C PHE A 54 -1.56 -2.57 10.36
N LEU A 55 -2.51 -1.66 10.09
CA LEU A 55 -2.19 -0.23 9.94
C LEU A 55 -1.67 0.36 11.26
N ASN A 56 -2.27 0.02 12.40
CA ASN A 56 -1.78 0.46 13.70
C ASN A 56 -0.36 -0.05 13.98
N LYS A 57 -0.07 -1.32 13.66
CA LYS A 57 1.27 -1.89 13.81
C LYS A 57 2.28 -1.22 12.88
N THR A 58 1.91 -0.95 11.63
CA THR A 58 2.75 -0.26 10.65
C THR A 58 3.05 1.17 11.12
N LEU A 59 2.05 1.92 11.60
CA LEU A 59 2.24 3.24 12.19
C LEU A 59 3.17 3.22 13.41
N ALA A 60 3.09 2.18 14.23
CA ALA A 60 3.97 2.03 15.40
C ALA A 60 5.41 1.65 15.02
N GLY A 61 5.61 0.88 13.94
CA GLY A 61 6.90 0.30 13.54
C GLY A 61 7.72 1.16 12.60
N ALA A 62 7.10 2.06 11.85
CA ALA A 62 7.77 2.89 10.84
C ALA A 62 8.94 3.70 11.41
N GLN A 63 9.99 3.81 10.61
CA GLN A 63 11.23 4.49 10.99
C GLN A 63 11.41 5.85 10.29
N LYS A 64 10.80 6.04 9.11
CA LYS A 64 10.98 7.24 8.29
C LYS A 64 9.66 7.81 7.80
N LYS A 65 8.92 7.04 7.02
CA LYS A 65 7.73 7.53 6.34
C LYS A 65 6.66 6.47 6.13
N ILE A 66 5.42 6.93 6.12
CA ILE A 66 4.26 6.12 5.73
C ILE A 66 3.45 6.88 4.68
N THR A 67 3.03 6.20 3.63
CA THR A 67 2.05 6.71 2.68
C THR A 67 0.82 5.82 2.70
N ILE A 68 -0.34 6.42 2.91
CA ILE A 68 -1.64 5.73 2.91
C ILE A 68 -2.47 6.27 1.76
N ILE A 69 -2.79 5.41 0.80
CA ILE A 69 -3.64 5.73 -0.34
C ILE A 69 -5.02 5.15 -0.08
N SER A 70 -6.00 6.03 0.11
CA SER A 70 -7.39 5.67 0.33
C SER A 70 -8.27 6.58 -0.52
N PRO A 71 -8.94 6.06 -1.57
CA PRO A 71 -9.74 6.88 -2.49
C PRO A 71 -10.80 7.70 -1.78
N TRP A 72 -11.40 7.14 -0.75
CA TRP A 72 -12.39 7.82 0.10
C TRP A 72 -11.80 8.17 1.45
N LEU A 73 -12.07 9.38 1.91
CA LEU A 73 -11.68 9.91 3.20
C LEU A 73 -12.93 10.38 3.96
N SER A 74 -13.33 9.65 4.98
CA SER A 74 -14.39 10.01 5.90
C SER A 74 -13.80 10.29 7.27
N TRP A 75 -13.80 11.55 7.70
CA TRP A 75 -13.31 11.92 9.02
C TRP A 75 -13.99 11.14 10.14
N GLN A 76 -15.33 11.06 10.09
CA GLN A 76 -16.14 10.32 11.06
C GLN A 76 -15.70 8.84 11.17
N LYS A 77 -15.36 8.20 10.04
CA LYS A 77 -14.90 6.81 10.07
C LYS A 77 -13.48 6.69 10.63
N VAL A 78 -12.61 7.64 10.33
CA VAL A 78 -11.25 7.68 10.88
C VAL A 78 -11.29 7.86 12.41
N GLU A 79 -12.16 8.72 12.93
CA GLU A 79 -12.35 8.91 14.38
C GLU A 79 -12.80 7.65 15.12
N GLN A 80 -13.55 6.76 14.45
CA GLN A 80 -14.01 5.50 15.02
C GLN A 80 -12.90 4.44 15.13
N THR A 81 -11.72 4.72 14.54
CA THR A 81 -10.54 3.84 14.59
C THR A 81 -9.51 4.38 15.56
N GLY A 82 -8.55 3.59 15.94
CA GLY A 82 -7.37 4.08 16.67
C GLY A 82 -6.36 4.83 15.80
N PHE A 83 -6.63 5.04 14.53
CA PHE A 83 -5.64 5.56 13.56
C PHE A 83 -5.17 6.99 13.87
N LEU A 84 -6.06 7.87 14.33
CA LEU A 84 -5.67 9.25 14.67
C LEU A 84 -4.63 9.27 15.80
N ALA A 85 -4.85 8.49 16.85
CA ALA A 85 -3.90 8.37 17.95
C ALA A 85 -2.57 7.75 17.48
N SER A 86 -2.64 6.68 16.69
CA SER A 86 -1.46 6.02 16.14
C SER A 86 -0.67 6.93 15.19
N MET A 87 -1.34 7.71 14.34
CA MET A 87 -0.72 8.70 13.46
C MET A 87 -0.08 9.85 14.26
N ALA A 88 -0.77 10.38 15.27
CA ALA A 88 -0.21 11.41 16.14
C ALA A 88 1.05 10.92 16.87
N LEU A 89 1.03 9.70 17.39
CA LEU A 89 2.18 9.07 18.02
C LEU A 89 3.33 8.85 17.03
N ALA A 90 3.05 8.41 15.80
CA ALA A 90 4.06 8.29 14.76
C ALA A 90 4.68 9.65 14.41
N ARG A 91 3.85 10.72 14.26
CA ARG A 91 4.34 12.09 14.04
C ARG A 91 5.23 12.59 15.17
N SER A 92 4.88 12.31 16.44
CA SER A 92 5.71 12.70 17.58
C SER A 92 7.10 12.05 17.58
N ARG A 93 7.26 10.90 16.92
CA ARG A 93 8.54 10.25 16.67
C ARG A 93 9.28 10.77 15.43
N GLY A 94 8.73 11.76 14.71
CA GLY A 94 9.32 12.33 13.51
C GLY A 94 9.02 11.56 12.23
N ILE A 95 8.07 10.62 12.24
CA ILE A 95 7.69 9.86 11.04
C ILE A 95 6.88 10.75 10.10
N ASP A 96 7.27 10.80 8.83
CA ASP A 96 6.52 11.51 7.80
C ASP A 96 5.32 10.69 7.35
N ILE A 97 4.12 11.27 7.50
CA ILE A 97 2.88 10.61 7.09
C ILE A 97 2.25 11.40 5.96
N THR A 98 1.95 10.70 4.86
CA THR A 98 1.22 11.25 3.72
C THR A 98 -0.06 10.45 3.50
N VAL A 99 -1.19 11.13 3.46
CA VAL A 99 -2.48 10.58 3.04
C VAL A 99 -2.76 11.03 1.62
N VAL A 100 -3.04 10.09 0.73
CA VAL A 100 -3.42 10.35 -0.66
C VAL A 100 -4.88 9.95 -0.82
N THR A 101 -5.73 10.88 -1.26
CA THR A 101 -7.16 10.62 -1.49
C THR A 101 -7.62 11.19 -2.82
N ASP A 102 -8.63 10.54 -3.41
CA ASP A 102 -9.17 10.97 -4.69
C ASP A 102 -10.26 12.01 -4.49
N LYS A 103 -10.11 13.18 -5.13
CA LYS A 103 -11.10 14.26 -5.01
C LYS A 103 -12.46 13.80 -5.54
N ASN A 104 -12.49 13.18 -6.71
CA ASN A 104 -13.73 12.82 -7.37
C ASN A 104 -14.47 11.68 -6.66
N CYS A 105 -13.74 10.68 -6.14
CA CYS A 105 -14.36 9.61 -5.33
C CYS A 105 -15.13 10.18 -4.12
N ASN A 106 -14.62 11.23 -3.51
CA ASN A 106 -15.25 11.82 -2.32
C ASN A 106 -16.45 12.70 -2.65
N ILE A 107 -16.54 13.30 -3.84
CA ILE A 107 -17.58 14.27 -4.23
C ILE A 107 -18.47 13.80 -5.38
N ALA A 108 -18.13 12.70 -6.08
CA ALA A 108 -18.93 12.17 -7.19
C ALA A 108 -20.16 11.36 -6.70
N HIS A 109 -21.06 11.10 -7.63
CA HIS A 109 -22.26 10.28 -7.41
C HIS A 109 -23.26 10.82 -6.37
N VAL A 110 -23.30 12.13 -6.20
CA VAL A 110 -24.31 12.80 -5.38
C VAL A 110 -24.96 13.92 -6.20
N ASP A 111 -26.20 14.23 -5.86
CA ASP A 111 -26.93 15.38 -6.44
C ASP A 111 -26.15 16.69 -6.18
N ASP A 112 -26.35 17.66 -7.04
CA ASP A 112 -25.61 18.93 -6.97
C ASP A 112 -25.75 19.61 -5.58
N ASP A 113 -26.91 19.52 -4.96
CA ASP A 113 -27.16 20.05 -3.60
C ASP A 113 -26.24 19.45 -2.55
N LYS A 114 -25.92 18.17 -2.68
CA LYS A 114 -25.03 17.44 -1.75
C LYS A 114 -23.55 17.55 -2.11
N ARG A 115 -23.25 17.99 -3.31
CA ARG A 115 -21.86 18.11 -3.77
C ARG A 115 -21.06 19.13 -2.97
N GLN A 116 -21.67 20.26 -2.67
CA GLN A 116 -21.05 21.31 -1.84
C GLN A 116 -20.80 20.81 -0.41
N GLU A 117 -21.76 20.11 0.18
CA GLU A 117 -21.59 19.48 1.49
C GLU A 117 -20.45 18.47 1.50
N LYS A 118 -20.38 17.58 0.51
CA LYS A 118 -19.29 16.60 0.36
C LYS A 118 -17.93 17.26 0.19
N GLN A 119 -17.85 18.32 -0.61
CA GLN A 119 -16.61 19.10 -0.78
C GLN A 119 -16.19 19.76 0.55
N HIS A 120 -17.13 20.29 1.32
CA HIS A 120 -16.85 20.86 2.62
C HIS A 120 -16.33 19.81 3.61
N LEU A 121 -16.97 18.64 3.68
CA LEU A 121 -16.52 17.53 4.52
C LEU A 121 -15.12 17.03 4.16
N LEU A 122 -14.81 16.95 2.87
CA LEU A 122 -13.46 16.60 2.40
C LEU A 122 -12.43 17.65 2.80
N ASN A 123 -12.73 18.93 2.58
CA ASN A 123 -11.83 20.03 2.94
C ASN A 123 -11.57 20.07 4.46
N ASP A 124 -12.60 19.88 5.28
CA ASP A 124 -12.49 19.81 6.73
C ASP A 124 -11.60 18.63 7.18
N ALA A 125 -11.80 17.45 6.59
CA ALA A 125 -10.97 16.29 6.87
C ALA A 125 -9.49 16.53 6.51
N VAL A 126 -9.24 17.13 5.34
CA VAL A 126 -7.87 17.50 4.89
C VAL A 126 -7.24 18.51 5.83
N GLU A 127 -7.97 19.55 6.23
CA GLU A 127 -7.49 20.55 7.17
C GLU A 127 -7.13 19.95 8.53
N LYS A 128 -7.97 19.05 9.06
CA LYS A 128 -7.72 18.37 10.33
C LYS A 128 -6.47 17.51 10.28
N LEU A 129 -6.27 16.73 9.20
CA LEU A 129 -5.05 15.94 9.01
C LEU A 129 -3.80 16.86 8.93
N ASN A 130 -3.88 17.95 8.17
CA ASN A 130 -2.78 18.88 8.03
C ASN A 130 -2.43 19.57 9.37
N LYS A 131 -3.42 19.90 10.21
CA LYS A 131 -3.20 20.41 11.58
C LYS A 131 -2.48 19.40 12.47
N MET A 132 -2.63 18.11 12.22
CA MET A 132 -1.87 17.04 12.89
C MET A 132 -0.46 16.84 12.32
N GLY A 133 -0.02 17.65 11.35
CA GLY A 133 1.25 17.49 10.65
C GLY A 133 1.28 16.33 9.65
N ILE A 134 0.12 15.85 9.23
CA ILE A 134 -0.04 14.80 8.24
C ILE A 134 -0.26 15.44 6.88
N ALA A 135 0.67 15.22 5.95
CA ALA A 135 0.54 15.75 4.60
C ALA A 135 -0.64 15.09 3.86
N THR A 136 -1.47 15.87 3.20
CA THR A 136 -2.58 15.34 2.41
C THR A 136 -2.43 15.73 0.95
N LYS A 137 -2.47 14.74 0.06
CA LYS A 137 -2.44 14.93 -1.40
C LYS A 137 -3.81 14.61 -1.99
N LEU A 138 -4.41 15.58 -2.67
CA LEU A 138 -5.60 15.37 -3.47
C LEU A 138 -5.19 15.00 -4.89
N VAL A 139 -5.72 13.91 -5.39
CA VAL A 139 -5.42 13.38 -6.72
C VAL A 139 -6.69 13.07 -7.49
N ASN A 140 -6.55 12.79 -8.79
CA ASN A 140 -7.63 12.35 -9.63
C ASN A 140 -7.43 10.91 -10.10
N ARG A 141 -8.54 10.17 -10.28
CA ARG A 141 -8.57 8.83 -10.89
C ARG A 141 -7.70 7.81 -10.16
N VAL A 142 -7.71 7.87 -8.84
CA VAL A 142 -7.06 6.87 -7.99
C VAL A 142 -8.11 6.06 -7.26
N HIS A 143 -8.10 4.74 -7.47
CA HIS A 143 -9.00 3.80 -6.81
C HIS A 143 -8.24 2.73 -6.00
N SER A 144 -6.92 2.81 -6.00
CA SER A 144 -6.05 1.89 -5.26
C SER A 144 -6.15 2.12 -3.75
N LYS A 145 -6.05 1.05 -2.97
CA LYS A 145 -5.99 1.08 -1.51
C LYS A 145 -4.65 0.50 -1.10
N ILE A 146 -3.75 1.37 -0.70
CA ILE A 146 -2.33 1.03 -0.52
C ILE A 146 -1.81 1.61 0.78
N VAL A 147 -0.96 0.85 1.46
CA VAL A 147 -0.10 1.35 2.54
C VAL A 147 1.35 1.04 2.17
N ILE A 148 2.21 2.05 2.27
CA ILE A 148 3.64 1.95 2.04
C ILE A 148 4.36 2.38 3.32
N GLU A 149 5.29 1.56 3.82
CA GLU A 149 6.15 1.85 4.96
C GLU A 149 7.61 1.84 4.51
N ASP A 150 8.32 2.93 4.74
CA ASP A 150 9.77 3.09 4.61
C ASP A 150 10.38 2.64 3.26
N GLU A 151 9.56 2.54 2.21
CA GLU A 151 9.94 1.93 0.91
C GLU A 151 10.36 0.45 0.99
N GLU A 152 10.00 -0.22 2.05
CA GLU A 152 10.35 -1.62 2.32
C GLU A 152 9.15 -2.54 2.41
N LEU A 153 7.96 -1.97 2.64
CA LEU A 153 6.71 -2.70 2.70
C LEU A 153 5.66 -2.05 1.79
N LEU A 154 4.96 -2.88 1.05
CA LEU A 154 3.80 -2.55 0.24
C LEU A 154 2.61 -3.41 0.65
N CYS A 155 1.53 -2.79 1.09
CA CYS A 155 0.24 -3.45 1.24
C CYS A 155 -0.71 -2.92 0.17
N VAL A 156 -1.30 -3.81 -0.61
CA VAL A 156 -2.26 -3.46 -1.68
C VAL A 156 -3.46 -4.40 -1.65
N GLY A 157 -4.67 -3.84 -1.80
CA GLY A 157 -5.88 -4.66 -1.79
C GLY A 157 -7.17 -3.88 -2.00
N SER A 158 -8.25 -4.41 -1.46
CA SER A 158 -9.60 -3.84 -1.61
C SER A 158 -10.03 -2.97 -0.44
N PHE A 159 -9.35 -3.02 0.70
CA PHE A 159 -9.79 -2.39 1.95
C PHE A 159 -9.68 -0.86 1.93
N ASN A 160 -10.79 -0.19 2.13
CA ASN A 160 -10.85 1.28 2.19
C ASN A 160 -10.44 1.79 3.58
N TRP A 161 -9.18 2.13 3.76
CA TRP A 161 -8.55 2.45 5.05
C TRP A 161 -9.32 3.49 5.87
N PHE A 162 -9.82 4.54 5.21
CA PHE A 162 -10.45 5.70 5.87
C PHE A 162 -11.96 5.82 5.64
N SER A 163 -12.60 4.79 5.07
CA SER A 163 -14.04 4.82 4.82
C SER A 163 -14.75 3.48 5.00
N ALA A 164 -14.02 2.40 5.24
CA ALA A 164 -14.66 1.10 5.51
C ALA A 164 -15.54 1.15 6.76
N ALA A 165 -16.67 0.47 6.71
CA ALA A 165 -17.54 0.31 7.88
C ALA A 165 -16.89 -0.63 8.91
N ARG A 166 -16.96 -0.27 10.20
CA ARG A 166 -16.49 -1.09 11.32
C ARG A 166 -17.64 -1.75 12.09
N GLU A 167 -18.87 -1.38 11.76
CA GLU A 167 -20.06 -1.99 12.33
C GLU A 167 -20.34 -3.32 11.62
N ASP A 168 -20.50 -4.42 12.35
CA ASP A 168 -20.65 -5.79 11.82
C ASP A 168 -21.69 -5.89 10.71
N LYS A 169 -22.80 -5.21 10.85
CA LYS A 169 -23.89 -5.21 9.86
C LYS A 169 -23.47 -4.71 8.47
N TYR A 170 -22.46 -3.85 8.40
CA TYR A 170 -22.05 -3.19 7.15
C TYR A 170 -20.62 -3.54 6.73
N GLN A 171 -19.95 -4.40 7.47
CA GLN A 171 -18.62 -4.87 7.12
C GLN A 171 -18.63 -5.62 5.79
N ARG A 172 -17.60 -5.40 5.00
CA ARG A 172 -17.34 -6.17 3.79
C ARG A 172 -16.14 -7.05 4.03
N TYR A 173 -16.13 -8.19 3.37
CA TYR A 173 -14.95 -9.04 3.36
C TYR A 173 -13.94 -8.48 2.35
N ASP A 174 -12.96 -7.79 2.85
CA ASP A 174 -11.86 -7.23 2.08
C ASP A 174 -10.61 -8.07 2.26
N THR A 175 -9.78 -8.10 1.22
CA THR A 175 -8.49 -8.81 1.23
C THR A 175 -7.40 -7.88 0.73
N SER A 176 -6.25 -7.90 1.41
CA SER A 176 -5.04 -7.21 0.96
C SER A 176 -3.84 -8.13 1.01
N LEU A 177 -2.92 -7.93 0.08
CA LEU A 177 -1.61 -8.55 0.04
C LEU A 177 -0.60 -7.61 0.70
N VAL A 178 0.19 -8.14 1.61
CA VAL A 178 1.34 -7.44 2.20
C VAL A 178 2.61 -8.07 1.63
N TYR A 179 3.44 -7.25 1.04
CA TYR A 179 4.69 -7.63 0.42
C TYR A 179 5.85 -6.86 1.03
N ARG A 180 6.88 -7.59 1.46
CA ARG A 180 8.14 -7.05 1.97
C ARG A 180 9.28 -7.82 1.34
N GLY A 181 10.28 -7.15 0.79
CA GLY A 181 11.44 -7.81 0.20
C GLY A 181 11.97 -7.19 -1.07
N GLU A 182 12.79 -7.96 -1.79
CA GLU A 182 13.42 -7.52 -3.01
C GLU A 182 12.39 -7.18 -4.10
N GLY A 183 12.63 -6.12 -4.84
CA GLY A 183 11.72 -5.63 -5.88
C GLY A 183 10.60 -4.72 -5.38
N VAL A 184 10.26 -4.71 -4.09
CA VAL A 184 9.21 -3.82 -3.55
C VAL A 184 9.48 -2.35 -3.82
N LYS A 185 10.75 -1.92 -3.77
CA LYS A 185 11.14 -0.53 -4.06
C LYS A 185 10.80 -0.09 -5.48
N ASN A 186 10.93 -0.97 -6.45
CA ASN A 186 10.60 -0.67 -7.84
C ASN A 186 9.09 -0.46 -8.02
N GLU A 187 8.28 -1.31 -7.38
CA GLU A 187 6.82 -1.17 -7.38
C GLU A 187 6.38 0.12 -6.66
N ILE A 188 6.97 0.42 -5.53
CA ILE A 188 6.70 1.66 -4.79
C ILE A 188 7.06 2.89 -5.62
N LYS A 189 8.21 2.87 -6.32
CA LYS A 189 8.62 3.95 -7.21
C LYS A 189 7.63 4.13 -8.37
N ALA A 190 7.15 3.05 -8.96
CA ALA A 190 6.13 3.10 -10.02
C ALA A 190 4.81 3.69 -9.51
N ILE A 191 4.39 3.31 -8.28
CA ILE A 191 3.19 3.88 -7.63
C ILE A 191 3.36 5.40 -7.44
N TYR A 192 4.46 5.86 -6.88
CA TYR A 192 4.71 7.30 -6.70
C TYR A 192 4.73 8.06 -8.03
N GLY A 193 5.43 7.55 -9.05
CA GLY A 193 5.42 8.15 -10.37
C GLY A 193 4.02 8.25 -10.99
N SER A 194 3.17 7.26 -10.76
CA SER A 194 1.78 7.29 -11.19
C SER A 194 0.95 8.33 -10.42
N LEU A 195 1.19 8.50 -9.12
CA LEU A 195 0.51 9.50 -8.30
C LEU A 195 0.90 10.93 -8.70
N ASP A 196 2.19 11.18 -8.96
CA ASP A 196 2.68 12.51 -9.34
C ASP A 196 2.04 13.01 -10.65
N GLN A 197 1.74 12.10 -11.58
CA GLN A 197 1.01 12.42 -12.81
C GLN A 197 -0.49 12.75 -12.59
N ARG A 198 -1.02 12.50 -11.41
CA ARG A 198 -2.45 12.66 -11.04
C ARG A 198 -2.70 13.75 -10.02
N GLN A 199 -1.69 14.47 -9.60
CA GLN A 199 -1.84 15.60 -8.68
C GLN A 199 -2.69 16.71 -9.32
N LEU A 200 -3.49 17.42 -8.48
CA LEU A 200 -4.34 18.54 -8.84
C LEU A 200 -3.61 19.86 -8.67
#